data_63e7450f2160ae61929dd4af345446dc
#
_entry.id   63e7450f2160ae61929dd4af345446dc
#
_cell.length_a   1.000
_cell.length_b   1.000
_cell.length_c   1.000
_cell.angle_alpha   90.00
_cell.angle_beta   90.00
_cell.angle_gamma   90.00
#
_symmetry.space_group_name_H-M   'P 1'
#
loop_
_entity.id
_entity.type
_entity.pdbx_description
1 polymer ?
#
loop_
_entity_poly.entity_id
_entity_poly.type
_entity_poly.pdbx_seq_one_letter_code
_entity_poly.pdbx_strand_id
1 'polypeptide(L)'
;MSLASGRPLFRVTTVGSWPRPPKIGEAMRAYRRGRIDRAEFDRVADEAVVDLLRRQETLGCDIVTDGELRRDNFYSFVAGKLSGVRLMTLAEMLDVVEDKAGFEQLLQTLDVPAYSISSPICTGRVGRREPLAVGDLAFARRHTDLPIKVTLPGPYLLTRAMFVPELTRAYYADKEALAEDVVALLRAELEELRSAGADFVQFDEPVLTEVAFSPGRTRTFMCAALAARRDPAEELEFAVSLINRVVADIDGLRLGLHVCRGNWSRDETTLLSGGYQALRTYLDRLQITQLVLEYATDRAGTLVRFEGKELRRRFQRSRRRC
;
A
#
# COMPACT_ATOMS: atom_id res chain seq x y z
N MET A 1 5.65 -33.31 9.21
CA MET A 1 6.33 -32.91 10.45
C MET A 1 5.54 -31.76 11.07
N SER A 2 4.78 -32.04 12.13
CA SER A 2 4.08 -31.02 12.91
C SER A 2 5.08 -30.34 13.82
N LEU A 3 5.19 -29.02 13.73
CA LEU A 3 5.95 -28.24 14.70
C LEU A 3 5.23 -28.35 16.06
N ALA A 4 5.99 -28.42 17.15
CA ALA A 4 5.55 -28.65 18.53
C ALA A 4 4.54 -27.63 19.12
N SER A 5 3.98 -26.74 18.31
CA SER A 5 3.01 -25.69 18.70
C SER A 5 1.60 -25.86 18.10
N GLY A 6 1.32 -26.92 17.35
CA GLY A 6 0.00 -27.12 16.70
C GLY A 6 -0.37 -26.08 15.64
N ARG A 7 0.54 -25.18 15.27
CA ARG A 7 0.29 -24.14 14.26
C ARG A 7 0.55 -24.69 12.85
N PRO A 8 -0.28 -24.34 11.85
CA PRO A 8 -0.05 -24.79 10.48
C PRO A 8 1.27 -24.27 9.93
N LEU A 9 1.99 -25.15 9.19
CA LEU A 9 3.25 -24.80 8.55
C LEU A 9 3.10 -23.65 7.53
N PHE A 10 1.96 -23.63 6.84
CA PHE A 10 1.60 -22.63 5.86
C PHE A 10 0.31 -21.93 6.28
N ARG A 11 0.43 -20.68 6.76
CA ARG A 11 -0.72 -19.88 7.11
C ARG A 11 -1.30 -19.18 5.89
N VAL A 12 -2.62 -19.17 5.79
CA VAL A 12 -3.37 -18.52 4.73
C VAL A 12 -3.83 -17.13 5.19
N THR A 13 -3.59 -16.13 4.36
CA THR A 13 -4.11 -14.77 4.54
C THR A 13 -4.33 -14.11 3.17
N THR A 14 -5.25 -13.16 3.09
CA THR A 14 -5.36 -12.27 1.92
C THR A 14 -4.23 -11.25 1.91
N VAL A 15 -3.97 -10.59 0.77
CA VAL A 15 -2.91 -9.56 0.71
C VAL A 15 -3.29 -8.34 1.55
N GLY A 16 -4.50 -7.88 1.44
CA GLY A 16 -5.06 -6.70 2.12
C GLY A 16 -6.39 -6.37 1.49
N SER A 17 -6.35 -5.60 0.43
CA SER A 17 -7.52 -5.13 -0.31
C SER A 17 -8.39 -6.29 -0.82
N TRP A 18 -9.69 -6.19 -0.56
CA TRP A 18 -10.71 -7.13 -1.04
C TRP A 18 -11.59 -6.46 -2.10
N PRO A 19 -12.10 -7.21 -3.11
CA PRO A 19 -13.06 -6.66 -4.05
C PRO A 19 -14.26 -6.05 -3.34
N ARG A 20 -14.47 -4.75 -3.54
CA ARG A 20 -15.54 -4.02 -2.86
C ARG A 20 -16.90 -4.50 -3.31
N PRO A 21 -17.81 -4.83 -2.39
CA PRO A 21 -19.22 -4.99 -2.71
C PRO A 21 -19.78 -3.71 -3.34
N PRO A 22 -20.71 -3.79 -4.32
CA PRO A 22 -21.30 -2.62 -4.97
C PRO A 22 -21.81 -1.57 -3.98
N LYS A 23 -22.47 -2.02 -2.90
CA LYS A 23 -23.01 -1.15 -1.81
C LYS A 23 -21.95 -0.21 -1.21
N ILE A 24 -20.71 -0.68 -1.04
CA ILE A 24 -19.62 0.16 -0.52
C ILE A 24 -19.21 1.23 -1.52
N GLY A 25 -19.08 0.85 -2.79
CA GLY A 25 -18.74 1.82 -3.85
C GLY A 25 -19.80 2.92 -3.99
N GLU A 26 -21.07 2.55 -3.86
CA GLU A 26 -22.21 3.49 -3.88
C GLU A 26 -22.20 4.42 -2.67
N ALA A 27 -22.04 3.87 -1.48
CA ALA A 27 -21.96 4.64 -0.24
C ALA A 27 -20.76 5.61 -0.25
N MET A 28 -19.60 5.18 -0.71
CA MET A 28 -18.41 6.02 -0.84
C MET A 28 -18.63 7.19 -1.81
N ARG A 29 -19.28 6.94 -2.96
CA ARG A 29 -19.64 8.01 -3.90
C ARG A 29 -20.68 8.96 -3.33
N ALA A 30 -21.66 8.44 -2.58
CA ALA A 30 -22.68 9.26 -1.91
C ALA A 30 -22.08 10.15 -0.82
N TYR A 31 -21.19 9.58 0.01
CA TYR A 31 -20.46 10.31 1.03
C TYR A 31 -19.60 11.44 0.43
N ARG A 32 -18.81 11.16 -0.60
CA ARG A 32 -17.97 12.16 -1.28
C ARG A 32 -18.77 13.30 -1.90
N ARG A 33 -20.03 13.04 -2.28
CA ARG A 33 -20.95 14.04 -2.81
C ARG A 33 -21.80 14.75 -1.73
N GLY A 34 -21.54 14.45 -0.46
CA GLY A 34 -22.31 15.00 0.66
C GLY A 34 -23.78 14.55 0.72
N ARG A 35 -24.12 13.42 0.06
CA ARG A 35 -25.49 12.87 0.04
C ARG A 35 -25.81 12.05 1.28
N ILE A 36 -24.80 11.48 1.90
CA ILE A 36 -24.85 10.80 3.19
C ILE A 36 -23.74 11.36 4.07
N ASP A 37 -23.92 11.30 5.37
CA ASP A 37 -22.91 11.69 6.32
C ASP A 37 -21.89 10.57 6.59
N ARG A 38 -20.92 10.87 7.46
CA ARG A 38 -19.87 9.90 7.83
C ARG A 38 -20.46 8.72 8.59
N ALA A 39 -21.43 8.92 9.46
CA ALA A 39 -22.02 7.86 10.27
C ALA A 39 -22.76 6.84 9.40
N GLU A 40 -23.50 7.31 8.39
CA GLU A 40 -24.17 6.41 7.45
C GLU A 40 -23.18 5.65 6.57
N PHE A 41 -22.10 6.28 6.10
CA PHE A 41 -21.03 5.58 5.39
C PHE A 41 -20.39 4.50 6.27
N ASP A 42 -20.06 4.84 7.51
CA ASP A 42 -19.43 3.90 8.45
C ASP A 42 -20.37 2.71 8.74
N ARG A 43 -21.67 2.92 8.90
CA ARG A 43 -22.63 1.83 9.07
C ARG A 43 -22.60 0.81 7.91
N VAL A 44 -22.60 1.31 6.67
CA VAL A 44 -22.51 0.44 5.48
C VAL A 44 -21.17 -0.29 5.41
N ALA A 45 -20.09 0.39 5.77
CA ALA A 45 -18.75 -0.18 5.77
C ALA A 45 -18.59 -1.21 6.89
N ASP A 46 -19.13 -0.97 8.08
CA ASP A 46 -19.12 -1.86 9.23
C ASP A 46 -19.75 -3.21 8.89
N GLU A 47 -20.96 -3.19 8.32
CA GLU A 47 -21.64 -4.41 7.86
C GLU A 47 -20.77 -5.20 6.87
N ALA A 48 -20.19 -4.53 5.90
CA ALA A 48 -19.39 -5.19 4.88
C ALA A 48 -18.06 -5.76 5.43
N VAL A 49 -17.44 -5.09 6.40
CA VAL A 49 -16.24 -5.62 7.06
C VAL A 49 -16.58 -6.86 7.88
N VAL A 50 -17.69 -6.85 8.63
CA VAL A 50 -18.14 -8.05 9.37
C VAL A 50 -18.41 -9.21 8.43
N ASP A 51 -19.15 -8.98 7.34
CA ASP A 51 -19.40 -10.02 6.31
C ASP A 51 -18.10 -10.58 5.74
N LEU A 52 -17.11 -9.71 5.49
CA LEU A 52 -15.81 -10.11 4.96
C LEU A 52 -15.00 -10.93 5.98
N LEU A 53 -14.99 -10.53 7.25
CA LEU A 53 -14.30 -11.29 8.31
C LEU A 53 -14.86 -12.71 8.39
N ARG A 54 -16.20 -12.85 8.45
CA ARG A 54 -16.88 -14.18 8.44
C ARG A 54 -16.55 -15.00 7.20
N ARG A 55 -16.47 -14.34 6.05
CA ARG A 55 -16.11 -15.01 4.81
C ARG A 55 -14.66 -15.51 4.82
N GLN A 56 -13.71 -14.75 5.33
CA GLN A 56 -12.32 -15.17 5.47
C GLN A 56 -12.20 -16.36 6.44
N GLU A 57 -12.91 -16.33 7.56
CA GLU A 57 -12.99 -17.42 8.52
C GLU A 57 -13.52 -18.71 7.86
N THR A 58 -14.65 -18.62 7.14
CA THR A 58 -15.26 -19.76 6.43
C THR A 58 -14.34 -20.33 5.34
N LEU A 59 -13.52 -19.48 4.69
CA LEU A 59 -12.55 -19.89 3.68
C LEU A 59 -11.27 -20.47 4.28
N GLY A 60 -11.15 -20.55 5.61
CA GLY A 60 -10.00 -21.11 6.31
C GLY A 60 -8.78 -20.20 6.32
N CYS A 61 -8.95 -18.87 6.32
CA CYS A 61 -7.85 -17.96 6.55
C CYS A 61 -7.38 -18.08 8.00
N ASP A 62 -6.06 -18.17 8.20
CA ASP A 62 -5.43 -18.18 9.53
C ASP A 62 -5.18 -16.78 10.08
N ILE A 63 -5.13 -15.79 9.20
CA ILE A 63 -4.94 -14.37 9.52
C ILE A 63 -5.90 -13.59 8.61
N VAL A 64 -6.73 -12.74 9.19
CA VAL A 64 -7.75 -11.97 8.48
C VAL A 64 -7.36 -10.50 8.32
N THR A 65 -8.05 -9.81 7.42
CA THR A 65 -7.92 -8.35 7.19
C THR A 65 -9.29 -7.71 7.13
N ASP A 66 -9.39 -6.40 7.35
CA ASP A 66 -10.59 -5.59 7.11
C ASP A 66 -10.93 -5.42 5.61
N GLY A 67 -10.04 -5.91 4.72
CA GLY A 67 -10.18 -5.82 3.28
C GLY A 67 -10.02 -4.40 2.72
N GLU A 68 -9.61 -3.44 3.55
CA GLU A 68 -9.48 -2.01 3.18
C GLU A 68 -10.81 -1.42 2.67
N LEU A 69 -11.92 -1.98 3.12
CA LEU A 69 -13.25 -1.63 2.59
C LEU A 69 -13.66 -0.18 2.85
N ARG A 70 -13.09 0.45 3.90
CA ARG A 70 -13.34 1.86 4.23
C ARG A 70 -12.48 2.84 3.44
N ARG A 71 -11.40 2.34 2.80
CA ARG A 71 -10.42 3.17 2.10
C ARG A 71 -10.84 3.38 0.65
N ASP A 72 -10.58 4.55 0.11
CA ASP A 72 -10.76 4.82 -1.32
C ASP A 72 -9.73 4.06 -2.16
N ASN A 73 -8.49 4.03 -1.67
CA ASN A 73 -7.35 3.38 -2.28
C ASN A 73 -6.40 2.95 -1.14
N PHE A 74 -5.48 2.04 -1.41
CA PHE A 74 -4.55 1.48 -0.40
C PHE A 74 -3.55 2.51 0.16
N TYR A 75 -3.32 3.66 -0.50
CA TYR A 75 -2.39 4.70 -0.05
C TYR A 75 -3.01 6.11 0.01
N SER A 76 -3.98 6.45 -0.85
CA SER A 76 -4.55 7.81 -0.93
C SER A 76 -5.42 8.18 0.28
N PHE A 77 -5.96 7.19 0.98
CA PHE A 77 -6.80 7.40 2.18
C PHE A 77 -6.10 8.22 3.27
N VAL A 78 -4.76 8.25 3.29
CA VAL A 78 -3.98 9.02 4.26
C VAL A 78 -4.25 10.52 4.18
N ALA A 79 -4.63 11.04 3.00
CA ALA A 79 -4.92 12.46 2.83
C ALA A 79 -6.04 12.95 3.77
N GLY A 80 -7.03 12.10 4.06
CA GLY A 80 -8.09 12.42 5.03
C GLY A 80 -7.62 12.46 6.48
N LYS A 81 -6.50 11.83 6.80
CA LYS A 81 -5.99 11.61 8.15
C LYS A 81 -4.76 12.45 8.52
N LEU A 82 -4.19 13.13 7.53
CA LEU A 82 -3.01 13.97 7.69
C LEU A 82 -3.36 15.46 7.49
N SER A 83 -2.64 16.34 8.17
CA SER A 83 -2.57 17.76 7.82
C SER A 83 -1.51 18.00 6.77
N GLY A 84 -1.61 19.11 6.03
CA GLY A 84 -0.65 19.46 4.98
C GLY A 84 -0.69 18.56 3.75
N VAL A 85 -1.69 17.68 3.63
CA VAL A 85 -1.87 16.77 2.51
C VAL A 85 -3.24 16.97 1.88
N ARG A 86 -3.29 17.09 0.57
CA ARG A 86 -4.51 17.21 -0.22
C ARG A 86 -4.62 16.07 -1.22
N LEU A 87 -5.82 15.52 -1.37
CA LEU A 87 -6.11 14.56 -2.41
C LEU A 87 -6.28 15.30 -3.74
N MET A 88 -5.48 14.94 -4.74
CA MET A 88 -5.53 15.51 -6.08
C MET A 88 -5.66 14.40 -7.13
N THR A 89 -6.52 14.61 -8.11
CA THR A 89 -6.61 13.72 -9.28
C THR A 89 -5.41 13.93 -10.21
N LEU A 90 -5.09 12.93 -11.03
CA LEU A 90 -4.05 13.09 -12.04
C LEU A 90 -4.39 14.21 -13.06
N ALA A 91 -5.66 14.45 -13.31
CA ALA A 91 -6.10 15.55 -14.16
C ALA A 91 -5.76 16.92 -13.53
N GLU A 92 -6.03 17.11 -12.22
CA GLU A 92 -5.65 18.34 -11.50
C GLU A 92 -4.13 18.53 -11.44
N MET A 93 -3.37 17.45 -11.41
CA MET A 93 -1.90 17.52 -11.38
C MET A 93 -1.32 18.03 -12.69
N LEU A 94 -1.99 17.78 -13.84
CA LEU A 94 -1.58 18.29 -15.15
C LEU A 94 -1.54 19.83 -15.19
N ASP A 95 -2.39 20.49 -14.41
CA ASP A 95 -2.41 21.95 -14.34
C ASP A 95 -1.19 22.54 -13.60
N VAL A 96 -0.51 21.72 -12.80
CA VAL A 96 0.53 22.16 -11.85
C VAL A 96 1.92 21.76 -12.30
N VAL A 97 2.10 20.59 -12.93
CA VAL A 97 3.42 20.08 -13.32
C VAL A 97 4.04 20.92 -14.43
N GLU A 98 5.36 21.14 -14.36
CA GLU A 98 6.09 21.89 -15.39
C GLU A 98 6.18 21.11 -16.70
N ASP A 99 6.53 19.82 -16.66
CA ASP A 99 6.58 18.95 -17.85
C ASP A 99 5.20 18.38 -18.17
N LYS A 100 4.31 19.22 -18.67
CA LYS A 100 2.96 18.83 -19.07
C LYS A 100 2.97 17.78 -20.18
N ALA A 101 3.85 17.92 -21.17
CA ALA A 101 3.90 17.01 -22.31
C ALA A 101 4.33 15.60 -21.89
N GLY A 102 5.35 15.47 -21.04
CA GLY A 102 5.77 14.19 -20.48
C GLY A 102 4.70 13.57 -19.60
N PHE A 103 3.99 14.38 -18.84
CA PHE A 103 2.90 13.92 -18.00
C PHE A 103 1.66 13.48 -18.79
N GLU A 104 1.29 14.21 -19.85
CA GLU A 104 0.23 13.80 -20.80
C GLU A 104 0.56 12.46 -21.47
N GLN A 105 1.80 12.28 -21.91
CA GLN A 105 2.28 11.01 -22.47
C GLN A 105 2.14 9.86 -21.48
N LEU A 106 2.43 10.12 -20.21
CA LEU A 106 2.22 9.16 -19.13
C LEU A 106 0.74 8.81 -18.97
N LEU A 107 -0.15 9.81 -18.93
CA LEU A 107 -1.60 9.59 -18.79
C LEU A 107 -2.17 8.73 -19.93
N GLN A 108 -1.61 8.83 -21.15
CA GLN A 108 -2.02 8.01 -22.30
C GLN A 108 -1.65 6.52 -22.12
N THR A 109 -0.72 6.18 -21.23
CA THR A 109 -0.36 4.79 -20.94
C THR A 109 -1.30 4.11 -19.93
N LEU A 110 -2.16 4.89 -19.29
CA LEU A 110 -3.13 4.38 -18.31
C LEU A 110 -4.40 3.89 -19.02
N ASP A 111 -4.87 2.72 -18.68
CA ASP A 111 -6.16 2.17 -19.15
C ASP A 111 -7.35 2.53 -18.24
N VAL A 112 -7.17 3.57 -17.40
CA VAL A 112 -8.19 4.15 -16.54
C VAL A 112 -8.22 5.67 -16.68
N PRO A 113 -9.40 6.31 -16.57
CA PRO A 113 -9.50 7.76 -16.69
C PRO A 113 -8.68 8.49 -15.61
N ALA A 114 -7.91 9.52 -16.02
CA ALA A 114 -7.05 10.30 -15.12
C ALA A 114 -7.79 10.95 -13.94
N TYR A 115 -9.06 11.29 -14.10
CA TYR A 115 -9.91 11.85 -13.04
C TYR A 115 -10.40 10.80 -12.03
N SER A 116 -10.25 9.52 -12.31
CA SER A 116 -10.64 8.44 -11.39
C SER A 116 -9.55 8.05 -10.40
N ILE A 117 -8.33 8.55 -10.62
CA ILE A 117 -7.16 8.26 -9.80
C ILE A 117 -6.81 9.53 -9.02
N SER A 118 -6.67 9.38 -7.71
CA SER A 118 -6.25 10.47 -6.83
C SER A 118 -5.05 10.06 -6.00
N SER A 119 -4.12 11.01 -5.83
CA SER A 119 -2.92 10.86 -5.02
C SER A 119 -2.90 11.84 -3.85
N PRO A 120 -2.34 11.45 -2.70
CA PRO A 120 -2.14 12.37 -1.58
C PRO A 120 -0.94 13.26 -1.92
N ILE A 121 -1.15 14.56 -2.09
CA ILE A 121 -0.11 15.52 -2.44
C ILE A 121 0.18 16.43 -1.26
N CYS A 122 1.47 16.61 -0.94
CA CYS A 122 1.92 17.52 0.09
C CYS A 122 1.77 18.97 -0.38
N THR A 123 0.90 19.70 0.31
CA THR A 123 0.60 21.12 0.08
C THR A 123 0.73 21.95 1.36
N GLY A 124 1.46 21.43 2.35
CA GLY A 124 1.70 22.04 3.65
C GLY A 124 2.64 21.17 4.48
N ARG A 125 2.99 21.58 5.70
CA ARG A 125 3.73 20.71 6.62
C ARG A 125 2.87 19.51 7.00
N VAL A 126 3.43 18.32 6.78
CA VAL A 126 2.75 17.05 7.05
C VAL A 126 2.68 16.82 8.55
N GLY A 127 1.50 16.52 9.04
CA GLY A 127 1.27 16.16 10.43
C GLY A 127 0.15 15.13 10.54
N ARG A 128 0.17 14.30 11.56
CA ARG A 128 -0.84 13.28 11.83
C ARG A 128 -1.99 13.90 12.61
N ARG A 129 -3.19 13.95 12.04
CA ARG A 129 -4.42 14.43 12.71
C ARG A 129 -5.11 13.33 13.50
N GLU A 130 -5.10 12.11 12.96
CA GLU A 130 -5.70 10.93 13.57
C GLU A 130 -4.93 9.66 13.15
N PRO A 131 -5.08 8.54 13.89
CA PRO A 131 -4.51 7.26 13.51
C PRO A 131 -4.95 6.81 12.12
N LEU A 132 -4.02 6.18 11.36
CA LEU A 132 -4.30 5.75 9.99
C LEU A 132 -5.21 4.52 9.95
N ALA A 133 -4.94 3.50 10.77
CA ALA A 133 -5.63 2.21 10.73
C ALA A 133 -6.00 1.64 12.10
N VAL A 134 -5.63 2.30 13.21
CA VAL A 134 -5.92 1.80 14.58
C VAL A 134 -7.42 1.64 14.81
N GLY A 135 -8.25 2.56 14.31
CA GLY A 135 -9.70 2.46 14.42
C GLY A 135 -10.27 1.27 13.67
N ASP A 136 -9.74 0.97 12.48
CA ASP A 136 -10.14 -0.19 11.66
C ASP A 136 -9.75 -1.51 12.35
N LEU A 137 -8.55 -1.57 12.95
CA LEU A 137 -8.10 -2.69 13.77
C LEU A 137 -9.02 -2.91 14.97
N ALA A 138 -9.30 -1.85 15.73
CA ALA A 138 -10.15 -1.91 16.91
C ALA A 138 -11.57 -2.37 16.57
N PHE A 139 -12.09 -1.97 15.41
CA PHE A 139 -13.37 -2.46 14.90
C PHE A 139 -13.30 -3.95 14.57
N ALA A 140 -12.34 -4.37 13.75
CA ALA A 140 -12.19 -5.76 13.34
C ALA A 140 -12.01 -6.70 14.53
N ARG A 141 -11.24 -6.29 15.55
CA ARG A 141 -10.96 -7.06 16.77
C ARG A 141 -12.23 -7.41 17.57
N ARG A 142 -13.27 -6.59 17.51
CA ARG A 142 -14.55 -6.88 18.14
C ARG A 142 -15.36 -7.96 17.43
N HIS A 143 -14.97 -8.35 16.21
CA HIS A 143 -15.73 -9.23 15.33
C HIS A 143 -15.02 -10.51 14.94
N THR A 144 -13.79 -10.75 15.41
CA THR A 144 -13.06 -12.00 15.15
C THR A 144 -12.02 -12.27 16.24
N ASP A 145 -11.82 -13.56 16.53
CA ASP A 145 -10.76 -14.06 17.42
C ASP A 145 -9.49 -14.44 16.65
N LEU A 146 -9.55 -14.45 15.31
CA LEU A 146 -8.37 -14.73 14.50
C LEU A 146 -7.35 -13.59 14.55
N PRO A 147 -6.06 -13.89 14.35
CA PRO A 147 -5.05 -12.87 14.16
C PRO A 147 -5.42 -11.89 13.03
N ILE A 148 -5.20 -10.60 13.27
CA ILE A 148 -5.51 -9.54 12.31
C ILE A 148 -4.24 -8.98 11.70
N LYS A 149 -4.23 -8.90 10.38
CA LYS A 149 -3.24 -8.17 9.62
C LYS A 149 -3.78 -6.81 9.23
N VAL A 150 -2.99 -5.76 9.53
CA VAL A 150 -3.21 -4.38 9.10
C VAL A 150 -2.27 -4.04 7.96
N THR A 151 -2.78 -3.42 6.91
CA THR A 151 -1.98 -2.92 5.79
C THR A 151 -1.79 -1.41 5.90
N LEU A 152 -0.59 -0.94 5.60
CA LEU A 152 -0.23 0.47 5.53
C LEU A 152 0.53 0.73 4.23
N PRO A 153 0.40 1.91 3.62
CA PRO A 153 1.30 2.30 2.55
C PRO A 153 2.73 2.39 3.09
N GLY A 154 3.70 1.98 2.28
CA GLY A 154 5.09 2.04 2.67
C GLY A 154 5.65 3.48 2.69
N PRO A 155 6.74 3.72 3.44
CA PRO A 155 7.30 5.06 3.59
C PRO A 155 7.86 5.62 2.28
N TYR A 156 8.45 4.76 1.45
CA TYR A 156 9.00 5.17 0.16
C TYR A 156 7.89 5.53 -0.83
N LEU A 157 6.85 4.69 -0.91
CA LEU A 157 5.65 4.96 -1.70
C LEU A 157 5.03 6.30 -1.32
N LEU A 158 4.78 6.53 -0.01
CA LEU A 158 4.17 7.78 0.46
C LEU A 158 5.04 9.00 0.14
N THR A 159 6.33 8.94 0.44
CA THR A 159 7.27 10.04 0.15
C THR A 159 7.24 10.41 -1.33
N ARG A 160 7.29 9.42 -2.22
CA ARG A 160 7.25 9.66 -3.66
C ARG A 160 5.90 10.17 -4.15
N ALA A 161 4.81 9.59 -3.66
CA ALA A 161 3.47 9.99 -4.06
C ALA A 161 3.10 11.40 -3.61
N MET A 162 3.61 11.81 -2.44
CA MET A 162 3.28 13.11 -1.84
C MET A 162 4.16 14.26 -2.35
N PHE A 163 5.37 13.97 -2.85
CA PHE A 163 6.32 15.00 -3.27
C PHE A 163 6.10 15.41 -4.72
N VAL A 164 5.48 16.55 -4.92
CA VAL A 164 5.37 17.26 -6.21
C VAL A 164 6.16 18.54 -6.08
N PRO A 165 7.31 18.69 -6.77
CA PRO A 165 8.24 19.81 -6.58
C PRO A 165 7.56 21.17 -6.59
N GLU A 166 6.65 21.41 -7.53
CA GLU A 166 5.97 22.69 -7.74
C GLU A 166 5.06 23.09 -6.57
N LEU A 167 4.54 22.12 -5.82
CA LEU A 167 3.67 22.33 -4.67
C LEU A 167 4.40 22.16 -3.34
N THR A 168 5.34 21.20 -3.30
CA THR A 168 5.89 20.71 -2.04
C THR A 168 7.11 21.51 -1.59
N ARG A 169 7.91 22.08 -2.53
CA ARG A 169 9.15 22.83 -2.21
C ARG A 169 8.95 24.07 -1.34
N ALA A 170 7.74 24.61 -1.30
CA ALA A 170 7.42 25.69 -0.37
C ALA A 170 7.49 25.26 1.12
N TYR A 171 7.45 23.96 1.40
CA TYR A 171 7.39 23.40 2.75
C TYR A 171 8.55 22.45 3.06
N TYR A 172 9.10 21.79 2.04
CA TYR A 172 10.19 20.81 2.12
C TYR A 172 11.18 21.04 0.98
N ALA A 173 12.44 21.22 1.29
CA ALA A 173 13.48 21.49 0.29
C ALA A 173 13.58 20.39 -0.78
N ASP A 174 13.41 19.15 -0.35
CA ASP A 174 13.50 17.94 -1.16
C ASP A 174 12.61 16.82 -0.60
N LYS A 175 12.60 15.69 -1.29
CA LYS A 175 11.83 14.51 -0.86
C LYS A 175 12.40 13.88 0.40
N GLU A 176 13.70 14.03 0.64
CA GLU A 176 14.39 13.54 1.83
C GLU A 176 13.86 14.25 3.09
N ALA A 177 13.70 15.56 3.00
CA ALA A 177 13.12 16.35 4.10
C ALA A 177 11.66 15.96 4.38
N LEU A 178 10.85 15.68 3.34
CA LEU A 178 9.49 15.15 3.52
C LEU A 178 9.50 13.76 4.14
N ALA A 179 10.47 12.91 3.76
CA ALA A 179 10.58 11.55 4.27
C ALA A 179 10.78 11.48 5.78
N GLU A 180 11.42 12.50 6.40
CA GLU A 180 11.57 12.58 7.86
C GLU A 180 10.20 12.58 8.56
N ASP A 181 9.28 13.43 8.10
CA ASP A 181 7.93 13.50 8.67
C ASP A 181 7.12 12.22 8.34
N VAL A 182 7.31 11.63 7.15
CA VAL A 182 6.67 10.36 6.77
C VAL A 182 7.15 9.21 7.66
N VAL A 183 8.44 9.11 7.94
CA VAL A 183 8.99 8.10 8.87
C VAL A 183 8.42 8.30 10.26
N ALA A 184 8.41 9.52 10.77
CA ALA A 184 7.91 9.82 12.11
C ALA A 184 6.43 9.44 12.26
N LEU A 185 5.58 9.78 11.30
CA LEU A 185 4.15 9.46 11.34
C LEU A 185 3.88 7.95 11.26
N LEU A 186 4.63 7.20 10.43
CA LEU A 186 4.46 5.75 10.30
C LEU A 186 4.99 5.00 11.53
N ARG A 187 6.06 5.49 12.18
CA ARG A 187 6.50 4.94 13.47
C ARG A 187 5.44 5.12 14.55
N ALA A 188 4.88 6.32 14.69
CA ALA A 188 3.79 6.57 15.62
C ALA A 188 2.59 5.65 15.38
N GLU A 189 2.23 5.44 14.12
CA GLU A 189 1.16 4.49 13.75
C GLU A 189 1.50 3.05 14.14
N LEU A 190 2.74 2.59 13.91
CA LEU A 190 3.19 1.25 14.32
C LEU A 190 3.11 1.04 15.84
N GLU A 191 3.54 2.03 16.62
CA GLU A 191 3.51 1.96 18.09
C GLU A 191 2.09 1.89 18.62
N GLU A 192 1.17 2.66 18.03
CA GLU A 192 -0.25 2.61 18.38
C GLU A 192 -0.91 1.30 17.94
N LEU A 193 -0.62 0.80 16.74
CA LEU A 193 -1.11 -0.50 16.28
C LEU A 193 -0.62 -1.64 17.16
N ARG A 194 0.66 -1.61 17.57
CA ARG A 194 1.22 -2.57 18.53
C ARG A 194 0.48 -2.51 19.87
N SER A 195 0.27 -1.32 20.38
CA SER A 195 -0.45 -1.10 21.64
C SER A 195 -1.91 -1.52 21.57
N ALA A 196 -2.54 -1.37 20.39
CA ALA A 196 -3.90 -1.82 20.10
C ALA A 196 -4.01 -3.34 19.82
N GLY A 197 -2.90 -4.07 19.88
CA GLY A 197 -2.87 -5.52 19.74
C GLY A 197 -2.91 -6.01 18.29
N ALA A 198 -2.31 -5.30 17.35
CA ALA A 198 -2.11 -5.82 16.00
C ALA A 198 -1.22 -7.07 16.03
N ASP A 199 -1.59 -8.10 15.26
CA ASP A 199 -0.79 -9.34 15.18
C ASP A 199 0.25 -9.25 14.04
N PHE A 200 -0.07 -8.48 13.00
CA PHE A 200 0.76 -8.33 11.82
C PHE A 200 0.51 -6.98 11.16
N VAL A 201 1.55 -6.21 10.88
CA VAL A 201 1.48 -5.02 10.04
C VAL A 201 2.28 -5.24 8.76
N GLN A 202 1.64 -5.00 7.62
CA GLN A 202 2.22 -5.12 6.29
C GLN A 202 2.35 -3.74 5.66
N PHE A 203 3.55 -3.37 5.24
CA PHE A 203 3.76 -2.22 4.37
C PHE A 203 3.64 -2.61 2.91
N ASP A 204 2.97 -1.78 2.11
CA ASP A 204 2.83 -1.97 0.67
C ASP A 204 3.79 -1.04 -0.09
N GLU A 205 4.75 -1.64 -0.80
CA GLU A 205 5.78 -0.95 -1.58
C GLU A 205 5.85 -1.45 -3.03
N PRO A 206 4.78 -1.34 -3.81
CA PRO A 206 4.79 -1.78 -5.21
C PRO A 206 5.77 -1.00 -6.07
N VAL A 207 6.16 0.22 -5.65
CA VAL A 207 7.08 1.09 -6.38
C VAL A 207 8.49 0.50 -6.49
N LEU A 208 8.89 -0.41 -5.59
CA LEU A 208 10.20 -1.06 -5.66
C LEU A 208 10.37 -1.87 -6.95
N THR A 209 9.33 -2.55 -7.41
CA THR A 209 9.38 -3.29 -8.69
C THR A 209 9.40 -2.34 -9.88
N GLU A 210 8.74 -1.20 -9.79
CA GLU A 210 8.81 -0.18 -10.82
C GLU A 210 10.23 0.36 -10.98
N VAL A 211 10.88 0.69 -9.88
CA VAL A 211 12.27 1.17 -9.89
C VAL A 211 13.20 0.11 -10.51
N ALA A 212 13.01 -1.16 -10.15
CA ALA A 212 13.88 -2.25 -10.61
C ALA A 212 13.66 -2.65 -12.08
N PHE A 213 12.40 -2.58 -12.57
CA PHE A 213 12.04 -3.17 -13.87
C PHE A 213 11.68 -2.17 -14.96
N SER A 214 11.64 -0.88 -14.64
CA SER A 214 11.31 0.17 -15.61
C SER A 214 12.41 1.24 -15.76
N PRO A 215 13.71 0.89 -15.89
CA PRO A 215 14.75 1.88 -16.06
C PRO A 215 14.51 2.70 -17.34
N GLY A 216 14.26 4.00 -17.18
CA GLY A 216 14.07 4.92 -18.30
C GLY A 216 12.75 4.81 -19.08
N ARG A 217 11.81 3.93 -18.71
CA ARG A 217 10.50 3.82 -19.33
C ARG A 217 9.42 4.48 -18.49
N THR A 218 8.46 5.14 -19.16
CA THR A 218 7.35 5.88 -18.55
C THR A 218 6.19 5.02 -18.04
N ARG A 219 6.32 3.70 -18.00
CA ARG A 219 5.31 2.84 -17.39
C ARG A 219 5.45 2.90 -15.89
N THR A 220 4.77 3.85 -15.27
CA THR A 220 4.81 4.06 -13.82
C THR A 220 3.55 3.49 -13.19
N PHE A 221 3.72 2.91 -12.03
CA PHE A 221 2.61 2.77 -11.10
C PHE A 221 2.10 4.17 -10.76
N MET A 222 0.79 4.37 -10.76
CA MET A 222 0.11 5.67 -10.68
C MET A 222 0.65 6.65 -9.63
N CYS A 223 1.24 6.13 -8.56
CA CYS A 223 1.73 6.91 -7.44
C CYS A 223 3.15 7.46 -7.60
N ALA A 224 3.89 7.06 -8.62
CA ALA A 224 5.29 7.46 -8.78
C ALA A 224 5.55 8.26 -10.05
N ALA A 225 4.48 8.57 -10.79
CA ALA A 225 4.53 9.26 -12.08
C ALA A 225 5.27 10.61 -12.04
N LEU A 226 5.20 11.29 -10.90
CA LEU A 226 5.67 12.68 -10.75
C LEU A 226 7.07 12.82 -10.14
N ALA A 227 7.64 11.75 -9.61
CA ALA A 227 8.94 11.86 -8.97
C ALA A 227 10.06 11.93 -10.02
N ALA A 228 10.90 12.94 -9.94
CA ALA A 228 12.14 13.03 -10.69
C ALA A 228 12.94 11.72 -10.48
N ARG A 229 13.39 11.12 -11.59
CA ARG A 229 14.08 9.82 -11.55
C ARG A 229 15.54 10.04 -11.21
N ARG A 230 15.97 9.42 -10.12
CA ARG A 230 17.39 9.22 -9.80
C ARG A 230 17.84 7.85 -10.33
N ASP A 231 19.10 7.55 -10.13
CA ASP A 231 19.62 6.20 -10.37
C ASP A 231 18.81 5.16 -9.61
N PRO A 232 18.39 4.04 -10.25
CA PRO A 232 17.59 3.00 -9.60
C PRO A 232 18.22 2.44 -8.32
N ALA A 233 19.57 2.34 -8.27
CA ALA A 233 20.24 1.84 -7.08
C ALA A 233 20.12 2.83 -5.92
N GLU A 234 20.28 4.14 -6.17
CA GLU A 234 20.09 5.18 -5.16
C GLU A 234 18.65 5.20 -4.64
N GLU A 235 17.66 5.05 -5.51
CA GLU A 235 16.26 4.98 -5.12
C GLU A 235 15.94 3.75 -4.25
N LEU A 236 16.50 2.60 -4.59
CA LEU A 236 16.32 1.38 -3.79
C LEU A 236 17.03 1.46 -2.45
N GLU A 237 18.24 2.06 -2.39
CA GLU A 237 18.93 2.35 -1.13
C GLU A 237 18.13 3.30 -0.24
N PHE A 238 17.58 4.34 -0.82
CA PHE A 238 16.72 5.27 -0.09
C PHE A 238 15.49 4.56 0.48
N ALA A 239 14.82 3.73 -0.32
CA ALA A 239 13.67 2.95 0.12
C ALA A 239 14.01 2.00 1.29
N VAL A 240 15.15 1.27 1.20
CA VAL A 240 15.63 0.40 2.29
C VAL A 240 15.88 1.19 3.56
N SER A 241 16.52 2.36 3.43
CA SER A 241 16.78 3.24 4.58
C SER A 241 15.47 3.68 5.25
N LEU A 242 14.48 4.13 4.48
CA LEU A 242 13.20 4.58 5.04
C LEU A 242 12.44 3.45 5.74
N ILE A 243 12.35 2.28 5.10
CA ILE A 243 11.65 1.12 5.68
C ILE A 243 12.31 0.71 6.99
N ASN A 244 13.65 0.56 7.01
CA ASN A 244 14.37 0.17 8.21
C ASN A 244 14.21 1.20 9.34
N ARG A 245 14.21 2.48 9.03
CA ARG A 245 13.99 3.55 10.03
C ARG A 245 12.57 3.51 10.62
N VAL A 246 11.57 3.18 9.82
CA VAL A 246 10.19 3.03 10.32
C VAL A 246 10.07 1.86 11.29
N VAL A 247 10.73 0.73 11.01
CA VAL A 247 10.56 -0.51 11.77
C VAL A 247 11.60 -0.70 12.90
N ALA A 248 12.58 0.19 12.99
CA ALA A 248 13.66 0.09 14.00
C ALA A 248 13.06 0.04 15.40
N ASP A 249 13.58 -0.88 16.23
CA ASP A 249 13.22 -1.04 17.65
C ASP A 249 11.72 -1.35 17.92
N ILE A 250 11.01 -1.84 16.92
CA ILE A 250 9.62 -2.29 17.05
C ILE A 250 9.59 -3.79 17.33
N ASP A 251 9.55 -4.14 18.61
CA ASP A 251 9.48 -5.52 19.06
C ASP A 251 8.05 -5.99 19.32
N GLY A 252 7.85 -7.31 19.26
CA GLY A 252 6.57 -7.95 19.60
C GLY A 252 5.49 -7.85 18.53
N LEU A 253 5.76 -7.17 17.40
CA LEU A 253 4.87 -7.04 16.25
C LEU A 253 5.47 -7.74 15.03
N ARG A 254 4.69 -8.59 14.37
CA ARG A 254 5.11 -9.16 13.09
C ARG A 254 5.05 -8.08 12.02
N LEU A 255 6.18 -7.86 11.33
CA LEU A 255 6.31 -6.86 10.28
C LEU A 255 6.57 -7.52 8.93
N GLY A 256 5.87 -7.07 7.90
CA GLY A 256 6.02 -7.56 6.54
C GLY A 256 6.07 -6.46 5.51
N LEU A 257 6.64 -6.80 4.36
CA LEU A 257 6.65 -5.96 3.17
C LEU A 257 5.98 -6.68 2.01
N HIS A 258 4.97 -6.05 1.44
CA HIS A 258 4.35 -6.50 0.21
C HIS A 258 4.96 -5.76 -0.98
N VAL A 259 5.48 -6.55 -1.91
CA VAL A 259 6.06 -6.05 -3.17
C VAL A 259 5.43 -6.83 -4.31
N CYS A 260 4.57 -6.19 -5.08
CA CYS A 260 3.93 -6.76 -6.27
C CYS A 260 4.42 -6.05 -7.54
N ARG A 261 3.91 -6.48 -8.69
CA ARG A 261 4.18 -5.84 -10.00
C ARG A 261 3.06 -4.95 -10.49
N GLY A 262 2.12 -4.64 -9.59
CA GLY A 262 0.88 -3.97 -9.94
C GLY A 262 -0.14 -4.90 -10.60
N ASN A 263 -1.39 -4.51 -10.48
CA ASN A 263 -2.54 -5.20 -11.07
C ASN A 263 -3.61 -4.18 -11.48
N TRP A 264 -3.16 -3.01 -11.93
CA TRP A 264 -4.01 -1.86 -12.26
C TRP A 264 -4.70 -2.01 -13.61
N SER A 265 -4.16 -2.85 -14.51
CA SER A 265 -4.68 -3.09 -15.85
C SER A 265 -5.31 -4.47 -15.98
N ARG A 266 -6.28 -4.58 -16.88
CA ARG A 266 -6.81 -5.87 -17.36
C ARG A 266 -5.94 -6.47 -18.47
N ASP A 267 -5.15 -5.63 -19.11
CA ASP A 267 -4.15 -6.03 -20.09
C ASP A 267 -2.84 -6.36 -19.37
N GLU A 268 -2.55 -7.65 -19.24
CA GLU A 268 -1.34 -8.13 -18.56
C GLU A 268 -0.04 -7.70 -19.25
N THR A 269 -0.09 -7.33 -20.53
CA THR A 269 1.10 -6.89 -21.27
C THR A 269 1.60 -5.51 -20.82
N THR A 270 0.74 -4.72 -20.17
CA THR A 270 1.08 -3.41 -19.60
C THR A 270 1.65 -3.50 -18.19
N LEU A 271 1.52 -4.66 -17.54
CA LEU A 271 1.99 -4.87 -16.18
C LEU A 271 3.49 -5.18 -16.17
N LEU A 272 4.15 -4.82 -15.06
CA LEU A 272 5.58 -5.07 -14.89
C LEU A 272 5.89 -6.57 -14.90
N SER A 273 7.01 -6.93 -15.54
CA SER A 273 7.52 -8.30 -15.59
C SER A 273 8.99 -8.32 -15.17
N GLY A 274 9.37 -9.30 -14.38
CA GLY A 274 10.73 -9.49 -13.90
C GLY A 274 10.79 -10.30 -12.60
N GLY A 275 11.86 -11.10 -12.43
CA GLY A 275 12.09 -11.88 -11.22
C GLY A 275 12.59 -11.04 -10.05
N TYR A 276 12.27 -11.43 -8.83
CA TYR A 276 12.72 -10.73 -7.62
C TYR A 276 14.23 -10.79 -7.38
N GLN A 277 14.99 -11.49 -8.22
CA GLN A 277 16.44 -11.54 -8.13
C GLN A 277 17.07 -10.14 -8.18
N ALA A 278 16.50 -9.23 -8.98
CA ALA A 278 16.97 -7.84 -9.08
C ALA A 278 16.82 -7.04 -7.78
N LEU A 279 15.87 -7.43 -6.93
CA LEU A 279 15.61 -6.80 -5.64
C LEU A 279 16.25 -7.52 -4.45
N ARG A 280 16.86 -8.70 -4.66
CA ARG A 280 17.30 -9.56 -3.57
C ARG A 280 18.22 -8.86 -2.57
N THR A 281 19.28 -8.21 -3.05
CA THR A 281 20.27 -7.54 -2.19
C THR A 281 19.67 -6.42 -1.33
N TYR A 282 18.60 -5.81 -1.81
CA TYR A 282 17.87 -4.75 -1.08
C TYR A 282 16.90 -5.38 -0.05
N LEU A 283 16.10 -6.37 -0.49
CA LEU A 283 15.11 -7.02 0.38
C LEU A 283 15.76 -7.82 1.51
N ASP A 284 16.94 -8.42 1.30
CA ASP A 284 17.68 -9.14 2.34
C ASP A 284 18.15 -8.22 3.48
N ARG A 285 18.40 -6.94 3.21
CA ARG A 285 18.84 -5.95 4.22
C ARG A 285 17.71 -5.30 5.02
N LEU A 286 16.47 -5.55 4.67
CA LEU A 286 15.33 -5.01 5.41
C LEU A 286 15.23 -5.62 6.81
N GLN A 287 14.96 -4.81 7.82
CA GLN A 287 14.73 -5.25 9.20
C GLN A 287 13.29 -5.71 9.43
N ILE A 288 12.77 -6.51 8.50
CA ILE A 288 11.44 -7.12 8.55
C ILE A 288 11.57 -8.63 8.43
N THR A 289 10.58 -9.37 8.92
CA THR A 289 10.62 -10.84 8.97
C THR A 289 9.86 -11.49 7.81
N GLN A 290 8.90 -10.81 7.19
CA GLN A 290 8.05 -11.40 6.17
C GLN A 290 8.07 -10.61 4.86
N LEU A 291 8.22 -11.35 3.75
CA LEU A 291 8.00 -10.82 2.41
C LEU A 291 6.70 -11.40 1.85
N VAL A 292 5.82 -10.52 1.37
CA VAL A 292 4.57 -10.88 0.67
C VAL A 292 4.78 -10.57 -0.81
N LEU A 293 5.13 -11.59 -1.58
CA LEU A 293 5.56 -11.45 -2.97
C LEU A 293 4.55 -12.08 -3.93
N GLU A 294 4.43 -11.49 -5.11
CA GLU A 294 3.59 -12.00 -6.18
C GLU A 294 4.33 -13.08 -6.98
N TYR A 295 3.90 -14.34 -6.82
CA TYR A 295 4.38 -15.48 -7.61
C TYR A 295 3.22 -16.24 -8.28
N ALA A 296 2.11 -15.55 -8.51
CA ALA A 296 0.90 -16.16 -9.06
C ALA A 296 0.93 -16.34 -10.58
N THR A 297 1.86 -15.66 -11.27
CA THR A 297 1.99 -15.67 -12.72
C THR A 297 3.45 -15.83 -13.14
N ASP A 298 3.67 -16.25 -14.39
CA ASP A 298 5.01 -16.43 -14.97
C ASP A 298 5.81 -15.12 -15.05
N ARG A 299 5.14 -13.97 -14.98
CA ARG A 299 5.78 -12.63 -14.90
C ARG A 299 6.74 -12.51 -13.71
N ALA A 300 6.52 -13.30 -12.66
CA ALA A 300 7.33 -13.31 -11.46
C ALA A 300 8.69 -13.98 -11.63
N GLY A 301 8.87 -14.76 -12.70
CA GLY A 301 10.04 -15.59 -12.89
C GLY A 301 10.16 -16.71 -11.85
N THR A 302 11.37 -17.19 -11.62
CA THR A 302 11.65 -18.28 -10.69
C THR A 302 11.63 -17.81 -9.23
N LEU A 303 11.38 -18.75 -8.32
CA LEU A 303 11.46 -18.51 -6.88
C LEU A 303 12.87 -18.08 -6.46
N VAL A 304 12.94 -17.02 -5.68
CA VAL A 304 14.19 -16.51 -5.08
C VAL A 304 14.18 -16.84 -3.60
N ARG A 305 15.31 -17.33 -3.08
CA ARG A 305 15.53 -17.51 -1.66
C ARG A 305 16.04 -16.21 -1.06
N PHE A 306 15.43 -15.76 0.03
CA PHE A 306 15.81 -14.60 0.82
C PHE A 306 16.37 -15.04 2.16
N GLU A 307 17.44 -14.39 2.63
CA GLU A 307 18.10 -14.74 3.88
C GLU A 307 17.31 -14.17 5.08
N GLY A 308 17.06 -15.03 6.09
CA GLY A 308 16.36 -14.62 7.31
C GLY A 308 14.92 -14.15 7.12
N LYS A 309 14.29 -14.40 5.97
CA LYS A 309 12.92 -13.97 5.67
C LYS A 309 11.95 -15.14 5.53
N GLU A 310 10.74 -14.97 6.04
CA GLU A 310 9.62 -15.84 5.72
C GLU A 310 8.99 -15.40 4.39
N LEU A 311 9.04 -16.27 3.38
CA LEU A 311 8.42 -16.03 2.09
C LEU A 311 6.95 -16.47 2.12
N ARG A 312 6.03 -15.55 1.85
CA ARG A 312 4.62 -15.85 1.63
C ARG A 312 4.24 -15.62 0.18
N ARG A 313 3.67 -16.66 -0.45
CA ARG A 313 3.20 -16.61 -1.84
C ARG A 313 1.81 -15.99 -1.88
N ARG A 314 1.57 -15.10 -2.84
CA ARG A 314 0.24 -14.66 -3.22
C ARG A 314 -0.30 -15.66 -4.24
N PHE A 315 -1.36 -16.40 -3.89
CA PHE A 315 -2.16 -17.12 -4.88
C PHE A 315 -3.24 -16.15 -5.39
N GLN A 316 -3.03 -15.60 -6.57
CA GLN A 316 -4.10 -14.94 -7.30
C GLN A 316 -4.85 -16.03 -8.05
N ARG A 317 -6.06 -16.37 -7.62
CA ARG A 317 -6.95 -17.16 -8.48
C ARG A 317 -7.22 -16.34 -9.71
N SER A 318 -6.74 -16.79 -10.87
CA SER A 318 -7.19 -16.27 -12.15
C SER A 318 -8.71 -16.27 -12.13
N ARG A 319 -9.33 -15.14 -12.41
CA ARG A 319 -10.76 -15.08 -12.69
C ARG A 319 -11.01 -15.90 -13.96
N ARG A 320 -11.23 -17.23 -13.79
CA ARG A 320 -11.99 -17.92 -14.82
C ARG A 320 -13.42 -17.47 -14.62
N ARG A 321 -13.99 -16.98 -15.71
CA ARG A 321 -15.36 -16.53 -15.87
C ARG A 321 -16.35 -17.50 -15.21
N CYS A 322 -17.26 -17.00 -14.43
CA CYS A 322 -18.67 -17.39 -14.44
C CYS A 322 -19.45 -16.14 -14.80
#